data_c25cae769693bb08839d498923e3be3f
#
_entry.id   c25cae769693bb08839d498923e3be3f
#
_cell.length_a   1.000
_cell.length_b   1.000
_cell.length_c   1.000
_cell.angle_alpha   90.00
_cell.angle_beta   90.00
_cell.angle_gamma   90.00
#
_symmetry.space_group_name_H-M   'P 1'
#
loop_
_entity.id
_entity.type
_entity.pdbx_description
1 polymer ?
#
loop_
_entity_poly.entity_id
_entity_poly.type
_entity_poly.pdbx_seq_one_letter_code
_entity_poly.pdbx_strand_id
1 'polypeptide(L)'
;MALIYRAHFAFSKNPIVNSKGVNTSAVYGFLNTLLELINKESPTHLAVAFDTKAPTFRSDIFTEYKANRERQPEDIQIAIPIIKNFLKHLNIEIVEKDGFEADDVIGTLSHNISEEKSVSVFMMTPDKDFAQ
;
A
#
# COMPACT_ATOMS: atom_id res chain seq x y z
N MET A 1 -0.44 -1.64 -1.61
CA MET A 1 -1.59 -2.60 -1.80
C MET A 1 -1.52 -3.81 -0.87
N ALA A 2 -0.39 -4.48 -0.69
CA ALA A 2 -0.30 -5.73 0.06
C ALA A 2 -0.79 -5.65 1.52
N LEU A 3 -0.54 -4.54 2.24
CA LEU A 3 -1.06 -4.35 3.60
C LEU A 3 -2.60 -4.31 3.64
N ILE A 4 -3.24 -3.73 2.62
CA ILE A 4 -4.70 -3.68 2.51
C ILE A 4 -5.28 -5.07 2.30
N TYR A 5 -4.67 -5.86 1.40
CA TYR A 5 -5.05 -7.27 1.19
C TYR A 5 -4.86 -8.10 2.45
N ARG A 6 -3.72 -7.97 3.12
CA ARG A 6 -3.44 -8.66 4.38
C ARG A 6 -4.49 -8.34 5.44
N ALA A 7 -4.85 -7.06 5.58
CA ALA A 7 -5.88 -6.63 6.49
C ALA A 7 -7.26 -7.20 6.13
N HIS A 8 -7.63 -7.17 4.84
CA HIS A 8 -8.89 -7.74 4.35
C HIS A 8 -9.00 -9.23 4.70
N PHE A 9 -7.99 -10.03 4.38
CA PHE A 9 -8.01 -11.48 4.65
C PHE A 9 -7.90 -11.82 6.13
N ALA A 10 -7.23 -11.03 6.95
CA ALA A 10 -7.15 -11.26 8.39
C ALA A 10 -8.54 -11.24 9.06
N PHE A 11 -9.47 -10.46 8.54
CA PHE A 11 -10.84 -10.34 9.06
C PHE A 11 -11.88 -11.11 8.24
N SER A 12 -11.46 -11.98 7.29
CA SER A 12 -12.39 -12.69 6.39
C SER A 12 -13.45 -13.53 7.12
N LYS A 13 -13.10 -14.11 8.28
CA LYS A 13 -14.03 -14.91 9.10
C LYS A 13 -14.97 -14.06 9.96
N ASN A 14 -14.55 -12.90 10.39
CA ASN A 14 -15.31 -11.97 11.24
C ASN A 14 -15.12 -10.54 10.73
N PRO A 15 -15.81 -10.15 9.63
CA PRO A 15 -15.62 -8.84 9.03
C PRO A 15 -16.13 -7.72 9.95
N ILE A 16 -15.41 -6.62 9.94
CA ILE A 16 -15.80 -5.40 10.64
C ILE A 16 -16.69 -4.61 9.68
N VAL A 17 -17.96 -4.49 10.03
CA VAL A 17 -18.97 -3.82 9.22
C VAL A 17 -19.45 -2.57 9.92
N ASN A 18 -19.55 -1.45 9.20
CA ASN A 18 -20.07 -0.22 9.75
C ASN A 18 -21.61 -0.21 9.80
N SER A 19 -22.20 0.85 10.38
CA SER A 19 -23.67 0.99 10.50
C SER A 19 -24.42 1.04 9.18
N LYS A 20 -23.71 1.25 8.05
CA LYS A 20 -24.28 1.24 6.69
C LYS A 20 -24.12 -0.09 5.97
N GLY A 21 -23.63 -1.13 6.66
CA GLY A 21 -23.41 -2.45 6.08
C GLY A 21 -22.15 -2.58 5.22
N VAL A 22 -21.26 -1.59 5.22
CA VAL A 22 -20.01 -1.61 4.45
C VAL A 22 -18.91 -2.32 5.23
N ASN A 23 -18.24 -3.29 4.61
CA ASN A 23 -17.07 -3.95 5.18
C ASN A 23 -15.88 -2.98 5.26
N THR A 24 -15.48 -2.65 6.48
CA THR A 24 -14.38 -1.71 6.76
C THR A 24 -13.14 -2.42 7.30
N SER A 25 -13.08 -3.75 7.25
CA SER A 25 -11.97 -4.56 7.79
C SER A 25 -10.62 -4.16 7.23
N ALA A 26 -10.56 -3.95 5.92
CA ALA A 26 -9.32 -3.55 5.22
C ALA A 26 -8.85 -2.16 5.67
N VAL A 27 -9.78 -1.22 5.84
CA VAL A 27 -9.50 0.13 6.35
C VAL A 27 -8.98 0.07 7.77
N TYR A 28 -9.70 -0.64 8.64
CA TYR A 28 -9.34 -0.79 10.05
C TYR A 28 -7.96 -1.41 10.23
N GLY A 29 -7.72 -2.55 9.59
CA GLY A 29 -6.44 -3.26 9.73
C GLY A 29 -5.26 -2.48 9.15
N PHE A 30 -5.47 -1.79 8.01
CA PHE A 30 -4.45 -0.92 7.45
C PHE A 30 -4.10 0.23 8.38
N LEU A 31 -5.10 0.96 8.90
CA LEU A 31 -4.87 2.11 9.78
C LEU A 31 -4.24 1.69 11.11
N ASN A 32 -4.64 0.56 11.69
CA ASN A 32 -3.99 0.05 12.90
C ASN A 32 -2.51 -0.24 12.66
N THR A 33 -2.18 -0.93 11.57
CA THR A 33 -0.78 -1.22 11.22
C THR A 33 0.02 0.06 11.00
N LEU A 34 -0.59 1.05 10.34
CA LEU A 34 0.05 2.36 10.12
C LEU A 34 0.32 3.09 11.42
N LEU A 35 -0.65 3.12 12.33
CA LEU A 35 -0.50 3.77 13.65
C LEU A 35 0.54 3.05 14.53
N GLU A 36 0.56 1.72 14.51
CA GLU A 36 1.60 0.95 15.19
C GLU A 36 2.99 1.28 14.65
N LEU A 37 3.14 1.38 13.32
CA LEU A 37 4.39 1.78 12.68
C LEU A 37 4.83 3.17 13.12
N ILE A 38 3.92 4.15 13.08
CA ILE A 38 4.21 5.53 13.49
C ILE A 38 4.67 5.57 14.95
N ASN A 39 3.97 4.87 15.83
CA ASN A 39 4.29 4.85 17.26
C ASN A 39 5.60 4.13 17.57
N LYS A 40 5.92 3.06 16.84
CA LYS A 40 7.10 2.26 17.07
C LYS A 40 8.37 2.90 16.50
N GLU A 41 8.29 3.35 15.25
CA GLU A 41 9.46 3.82 14.51
C GLU A 41 9.63 5.35 14.61
N SER A 42 8.58 6.09 15.01
CA SER A 42 8.58 7.55 15.13
C SER A 42 9.21 8.25 13.93
N PRO A 43 8.77 7.96 12.70
CA PRO A 43 9.41 8.47 11.49
C PRO A 43 9.25 9.98 11.40
N THR A 44 10.28 10.69 10.94
CA THR A 44 10.21 12.13 10.65
C THR A 44 9.46 12.40 9.35
N HIS A 45 9.51 11.47 8.41
CA HIS A 45 8.82 11.53 7.12
C HIS A 45 8.19 10.17 6.84
N LEU A 46 6.98 10.18 6.33
CA LEU A 46 6.23 8.97 6.01
C LEU A 46 5.51 9.15 4.67
N ALA A 47 5.63 8.16 3.80
CA ALA A 47 4.89 8.10 2.56
C ALA A 47 4.28 6.71 2.37
N VAL A 48 3.15 6.66 1.67
CA VAL A 48 2.46 5.40 1.34
C VAL A 48 2.33 5.29 -0.18
N ALA A 49 2.92 4.24 -0.74
CA ALA A 49 2.85 3.96 -2.17
C ALA A 49 1.63 3.11 -2.52
N PHE A 50 0.96 3.49 -3.60
CA PHE A 50 -0.15 2.74 -4.18
C PHE A 50 0.13 2.38 -5.64
N ASP A 51 -0.41 1.23 -6.05
CA ASP A 51 -0.49 0.89 -7.47
C ASP A 51 -1.56 1.74 -8.14
N THR A 52 -1.31 2.17 -9.37
CA THR A 52 -2.32 2.82 -10.21
C THR A 52 -3.13 1.77 -11.00
N LYS A 53 -4.20 2.22 -11.63
CA LYS A 53 -4.99 1.37 -12.54
C LYS A 53 -4.39 1.28 -13.95
N ALA A 54 -3.39 2.12 -14.24
CA ALA A 54 -2.74 2.13 -15.54
C ALA A 54 -1.95 0.83 -15.77
N PRO A 55 -1.88 0.34 -17.02
CA PRO A 55 -0.98 -0.75 -17.36
C PRO A 55 0.47 -0.41 -16.96
N THR A 56 1.21 -1.40 -16.51
CA THR A 56 2.62 -1.23 -16.19
C THR A 56 3.48 -1.56 -17.41
N PHE A 57 4.70 -1.04 -17.46
CA PHE A 57 5.65 -1.37 -18.53
C PHE A 57 5.90 -2.87 -18.65
N ARG A 58 5.70 -3.64 -17.55
CA ARG A 58 5.80 -5.10 -17.57
C ARG A 58 4.68 -5.74 -18.41
N SER A 59 3.49 -5.15 -18.39
CA SER A 59 2.36 -5.62 -19.22
C SER A 59 2.61 -5.36 -20.72
N ASP A 60 3.35 -4.30 -21.04
CA ASP A 60 3.70 -3.97 -22.42
C ASP A 60 4.78 -4.91 -22.98
N ILE A 61 5.71 -5.37 -22.12
CA ILE A 61 6.77 -6.31 -22.50
C ILE A 61 6.26 -7.75 -22.50
N PHE A 62 5.42 -8.12 -21.52
CA PHE A 62 4.86 -9.46 -21.36
C PHE A 62 3.35 -9.36 -21.20
N THR A 63 2.61 -9.59 -22.29
CA THR A 63 1.13 -9.56 -22.30
C THR A 63 0.49 -10.55 -21.33
N GLU A 64 1.18 -11.63 -20.98
CA GLU A 64 0.72 -12.61 -19.98
C GLU A 64 1.07 -12.22 -18.53
N TYR A 65 1.80 -11.13 -18.33
CA TYR A 65 2.16 -10.70 -16.98
C TYR A 65 0.92 -10.38 -16.17
N LYS A 66 0.68 -11.16 -15.12
CA LYS A 66 -0.49 -11.04 -14.25
C LYS A 66 -1.87 -11.20 -14.95
N ALA A 67 -1.92 -11.76 -16.18
CA ALA A 67 -3.16 -11.98 -16.92
C ALA A 67 -4.18 -12.86 -16.15
N ASN A 68 -3.70 -13.78 -15.33
CA ASN A 68 -4.52 -14.67 -14.50
C ASN A 68 -4.78 -14.12 -13.08
N ARG A 69 -4.53 -12.83 -12.82
CA ARG A 69 -4.82 -12.24 -11.51
C ARG A 69 -6.33 -12.17 -11.29
N GLU A 70 -6.79 -12.74 -10.20
CA GLU A 70 -8.19 -12.61 -9.79
C GLU A 70 -8.57 -11.12 -9.68
N ARG A 71 -9.83 -10.83 -10.03
CA ARG A 71 -10.37 -9.48 -9.90
C ARG A 71 -10.25 -9.03 -8.45
N GLN A 72 -9.78 -7.81 -8.25
CA GLN A 72 -9.70 -7.21 -6.93
C GLN A 72 -11.05 -7.27 -6.20
N PRO A 73 -11.10 -7.78 -4.95
CA PRO A 73 -12.33 -7.80 -4.16
C PRO A 73 -12.99 -6.41 -4.08
N GLU A 74 -14.31 -6.37 -4.13
CA GLU A 74 -15.07 -5.12 -4.09
C GLU A 74 -14.80 -4.34 -2.80
N ASP A 75 -14.72 -5.03 -1.67
CA ASP A 75 -14.39 -4.43 -0.38
C ASP A 75 -13.05 -3.68 -0.40
N ILE A 76 -12.06 -4.19 -1.12
CA ILE A 76 -10.76 -3.53 -1.27
C ILE A 76 -10.89 -2.30 -2.18
N GLN A 77 -11.70 -2.39 -3.26
CA GLN A 77 -11.94 -1.24 -4.12
C GLN A 77 -12.62 -0.09 -3.36
N ILE A 78 -13.51 -0.41 -2.43
CA ILE A 78 -14.16 0.57 -1.54
C ILE A 78 -13.17 1.11 -0.50
N ALA A 79 -12.31 0.26 0.05
CA ALA A 79 -11.36 0.64 1.10
C ALA A 79 -10.29 1.63 0.63
N ILE A 80 -9.79 1.49 -0.60
CA ILE A 80 -8.69 2.31 -1.13
C ILE A 80 -8.97 3.81 -1.05
N PRO A 81 -10.10 4.34 -1.59
CA PRO A 81 -10.38 5.76 -1.51
C PRO A 81 -10.58 6.25 -0.08
N ILE A 82 -11.13 5.42 0.80
CA ILE A 82 -11.28 5.75 2.22
C ILE A 82 -9.91 5.90 2.87
N ILE A 83 -9.03 4.93 2.67
CA ILE A 83 -7.65 4.96 3.19
C ILE A 83 -6.91 6.19 2.68
N LYS A 84 -6.97 6.47 1.37
CA LYS A 84 -6.32 7.66 0.79
C LYS A 84 -6.84 8.96 1.41
N ASN A 85 -8.14 9.02 1.68
CA ASN A 85 -8.73 10.18 2.36
C ASN A 85 -8.20 10.33 3.79
N PHE A 86 -8.07 9.25 4.55
CA PHE A 86 -7.44 9.27 5.87
C PHE A 86 -5.99 9.73 5.82
N LEU A 87 -5.19 9.20 4.89
CA LEU A 87 -3.79 9.58 4.73
C LEU A 87 -3.64 11.09 4.47
N LYS A 88 -4.50 11.66 3.62
CA LYS A 88 -4.53 13.10 3.34
C LYS A 88 -4.83 13.92 4.61
N HIS A 89 -5.81 13.49 5.41
CA HIS A 89 -6.14 14.17 6.66
C HIS A 89 -5.05 14.06 7.73
N LEU A 90 -4.27 12.97 7.70
CA LEU A 90 -3.11 12.77 8.55
C LEU A 90 -1.84 13.47 8.00
N ASN A 91 -1.95 14.18 6.89
CA ASN A 91 -0.83 14.82 6.19
C ASN A 91 0.30 13.84 5.84
N ILE A 92 -0.09 12.61 5.46
CA ILE A 92 0.84 11.57 5.01
C ILE A 92 0.86 11.56 3.49
N GLU A 93 2.06 11.60 2.92
CA GLU A 93 2.26 11.64 1.47
C GLU A 93 1.78 10.35 0.80
N ILE A 94 1.05 10.50 -0.30
CA ILE A 94 0.60 9.40 -1.14
C ILE A 94 1.41 9.44 -2.43
N VAL A 95 2.12 8.35 -2.73
CA VAL A 95 2.95 8.26 -3.92
C VAL A 95 2.37 7.24 -4.90
N GLU A 96 2.15 7.67 -6.13
CA GLU A 96 1.64 6.86 -7.23
C GLU A 96 2.34 7.27 -8.53
N LYS A 97 2.62 6.30 -9.38
CA LYS A 97 3.23 6.56 -10.70
C LYS A 97 2.61 5.65 -11.75
N ASP A 98 1.96 6.24 -12.75
CA ASP A 98 1.44 5.48 -13.88
C ASP A 98 2.58 4.78 -14.64
N GLY A 99 2.31 3.55 -15.06
CA GLY A 99 3.29 2.71 -15.74
C GLY A 99 4.21 1.91 -14.81
N PHE A 100 4.18 2.16 -13.50
CA PHE A 100 5.02 1.49 -12.49
C PHE A 100 4.16 0.89 -11.38
N GLU A 101 4.68 -0.17 -10.75
CA GLU A 101 4.08 -0.75 -9.56
C GLU A 101 4.54 0.00 -8.30
N ALA A 102 3.77 -0.11 -7.21
CA ALA A 102 4.12 0.52 -5.94
C ALA A 102 5.54 0.12 -5.46
N ASP A 103 5.93 -1.13 -5.70
CA ASP A 103 7.25 -1.63 -5.31
C ASP A 103 8.38 -0.96 -6.11
N ASP A 104 8.18 -0.65 -7.41
CA ASP A 104 9.14 0.13 -8.21
C ASP A 104 9.34 1.53 -7.64
N VAL A 105 8.23 2.16 -7.22
CA VAL A 105 8.23 3.49 -6.61
C VAL A 105 8.94 3.46 -5.27
N ILE A 106 8.65 2.49 -4.41
CA ILE A 106 9.30 2.31 -3.10
C ILE A 106 10.81 2.12 -3.30
N GLY A 107 11.22 1.22 -4.19
CA GLY A 107 12.63 0.94 -4.45
C GLY A 107 13.38 2.18 -4.95
N THR A 108 12.80 2.91 -5.90
CA THR A 108 13.41 4.12 -6.47
C THR A 108 13.56 5.22 -5.41
N LEU A 109 12.50 5.50 -4.65
CA LEU A 109 12.55 6.52 -3.59
C LEU A 109 13.54 6.15 -2.49
N SER A 110 13.52 4.89 -2.05
CA SER A 110 14.42 4.41 -1.01
C SER A 110 15.89 4.49 -1.43
N HIS A 111 16.19 4.14 -2.69
CA HIS A 111 17.54 4.27 -3.25
C HIS A 111 17.99 5.73 -3.26
N ASN A 112 17.19 6.63 -3.84
CA ASN A 112 17.53 8.04 -3.97
C ASN A 112 17.73 8.72 -2.61
N ILE A 113 16.87 8.39 -1.62
CA ILE A 113 16.95 8.99 -0.29
C ILE A 113 18.12 8.40 0.52
N SER A 114 18.43 7.11 0.33
CA SER A 114 19.54 6.44 1.04
C SER A 114 20.93 6.98 0.67
N GLU A 115 21.06 7.67 -0.46
CA GLU A 115 22.29 8.38 -0.83
C GLU A 115 22.57 9.58 0.09
N GLU A 116 21.54 10.10 0.77
CA GLU A 116 21.67 11.15 1.77
C GLU A 116 22.23 10.57 3.08
N LYS A 117 23.46 10.91 3.45
CA LYS A 117 24.20 10.36 4.60
C LYS A 117 23.53 10.55 5.96
N SER A 118 22.55 11.44 6.07
CA SER A 118 21.87 11.79 7.31
C SER A 118 20.50 11.12 7.48
N VAL A 119 20.06 10.29 6.51
CA VAL A 119 18.73 9.70 6.48
C VAL A 119 18.79 8.19 6.60
N SER A 120 17.99 7.63 7.52
CA SER A 120 17.73 6.19 7.60
C SER A 120 16.39 5.89 6.96
N VAL A 121 16.36 4.95 6.00
CA VAL A 121 15.15 4.58 5.27
C VAL A 121 14.65 3.24 5.77
N PHE A 122 13.37 3.18 6.12
CA PHE A 122 12.67 1.95 6.48
C PHE A 122 11.60 1.66 5.43
N MET A 123 11.69 0.50 4.78
CA MET A 123 10.69 0.02 3.82
C MET A 123 9.77 -0.99 4.48
N MET A 124 8.47 -0.74 4.46
CA MET A 124 7.46 -1.72 4.86
C MET A 124 6.79 -2.29 3.62
N THR A 125 7.29 -3.39 3.14
CA THR A 125 6.78 -4.13 1.98
C THR A 125 6.77 -5.64 2.29
N PRO A 126 5.83 -6.42 1.74
CA PRO A 126 5.87 -7.87 1.80
C PRO A 126 6.84 -8.49 0.78
N ASP A 127 7.35 -7.67 -0.14
CA ASP A 127 8.25 -8.13 -1.19
C ASP A 127 9.62 -8.48 -0.58
N LYS A 128 9.99 -9.76 -0.74
CA LYS A 128 11.25 -10.29 -0.22
C LYS A 128 12.46 -9.85 -1.04
N ASP A 129 12.25 -9.36 -2.26
CA ASP A 129 13.33 -8.96 -3.16
C ASP A 129 14.05 -7.71 -2.64
N PHE A 130 13.40 -6.93 -1.78
CA PHE A 130 14.04 -5.82 -1.07
C PHE A 130 14.98 -6.26 0.08
N ALA A 131 14.97 -7.54 0.45
CA ALA A 131 15.83 -8.07 1.53
C ALA A 131 17.21 -8.56 1.04
N GLN A 132 17.54 -8.35 -0.22
CA GLN A 132 18.81 -8.76 -0.84
C GLN A 132 19.89 -7.69 -0.73
#